data_3bd47b8022ef91a1a99152d067993d78
#
_entry.id   3bd47b8022ef91a1a99152d067993d78
#
_cell.length_a   1.000
_cell.length_b   1.000
_cell.length_c   1.000
_cell.angle_alpha   90.00
_cell.angle_beta   90.00
_cell.angle_gamma   90.00
#
_symmetry.space_group_name_H-M   'P 1'
#
loop_
_entity.id
_entity.type
_entity.pdbx_description
1 polymer ?
#
loop_
_entity_poly.entity_id
_entity_poly.type
_entity_poly.pdbx_seq_one_letter_code
_entity_poly.pdbx_strand_id
1 'polypeptide(L)'
;MRKILKALSLPICAMLLLSACASSLNLRPGPFRSEMQDVFVQQTTLTVPASHAEHGEDYVIEWQDPVMEKHVRKWLDRPKGDIYHSDVWDYQRVSINSGTGVGDLIVKDAPDGVDIGRNVNSNEQLAACAVSVEGTYDPVTSLADLRHFDSLQVLSVNNRRGAPPITDLTGLEECKNLMLLSVPSVESSAFPTFAKLDSVVKLEYGSDGIRADSNVSDLSALAQMKSLKMLWITGSEVDLTQLAGADLRVLR
;
A
#
# COMPACT_ATOMS: atom_id res chain seq x y z
N MET A 1 -32.62 34.27 39.78
CA MET A 1 -33.17 33.70 38.53
C MET A 1 -32.44 34.33 37.30
N ARG A 2 -31.18 34.00 37.02
CA ARG A 2 -30.45 34.40 35.82
C ARG A 2 -29.22 33.53 35.65
N LYS A 3 -29.37 32.24 35.37
CA LYS A 3 -28.21 31.31 35.04
C LYS A 3 -28.60 30.11 34.17
N ILE A 4 -29.70 30.15 33.41
CA ILE A 4 -30.12 28.97 32.62
C ILE A 4 -30.21 29.28 31.08
N LEU A 5 -29.75 30.43 30.60
CA LEU A 5 -29.94 30.81 29.18
C LEU A 5 -28.63 30.83 28.35
N LYS A 6 -27.54 30.25 28.78
CA LYS A 6 -26.29 30.27 28.01
C LYS A 6 -25.81 28.92 27.46
N ALA A 7 -26.55 27.83 27.64
CA ALA A 7 -26.10 26.50 27.25
C ALA A 7 -26.80 25.90 26.03
N LEU A 8 -27.70 26.62 25.35
CA LEU A 8 -28.50 26.07 24.24
C LEU A 8 -28.23 26.70 22.85
N SER A 9 -27.31 27.62 22.74
CA SER A 9 -27.09 28.35 21.45
C SER A 9 -25.95 27.80 20.55
N LEU A 10 -25.04 27.00 21.06
CA LEU A 10 -23.91 26.51 20.25
C LEU A 10 -24.20 25.30 19.34
N PRO A 11 -25.01 24.30 19.72
CA PRO A 11 -25.22 23.17 18.81
C PRO A 11 -26.16 23.49 17.63
N ILE A 12 -27.06 24.46 17.78
CA ILE A 12 -28.02 24.81 16.72
C ILE A 12 -27.37 25.62 15.60
N CYS A 13 -26.44 26.51 15.94
CA CYS A 13 -25.68 27.26 14.91
C CYS A 13 -24.74 26.36 14.09
N ALA A 14 -24.13 25.35 14.70
CA ALA A 14 -23.27 24.42 13.98
C ALA A 14 -24.07 23.50 13.03
N MET A 15 -25.28 23.09 13.41
CA MET A 15 -26.15 22.33 12.53
C MET A 15 -26.74 23.16 11.37
N LEU A 16 -27.03 24.44 11.62
CA LEU A 16 -27.53 25.34 10.57
C LEU A 16 -26.46 25.72 9.56
N LEU A 17 -25.20 25.85 9.94
CA LEU A 17 -24.10 26.11 9.04
C LEU A 17 -23.76 24.89 8.17
N LEU A 18 -23.88 23.68 8.69
CA LEU A 18 -23.73 22.45 7.90
C LEU A 18 -24.90 22.22 6.93
N SER A 19 -26.11 22.64 7.30
CA SER A 19 -27.28 22.59 6.43
C SER A 19 -27.22 23.64 5.30
N ALA A 20 -26.69 24.83 5.57
CA ALA A 20 -26.55 25.91 4.59
C ALA A 20 -25.46 25.61 3.55
N CYS A 21 -24.36 24.92 3.91
CA CYS A 21 -23.37 24.47 2.95
C CYS A 21 -23.87 23.31 2.07
N ALA A 22 -24.78 22.47 2.57
CA ALA A 22 -25.36 21.38 1.79
C ALA A 22 -26.41 21.84 0.77
N SER A 23 -27.04 22.99 0.98
CA SER A 23 -28.09 23.51 0.08
C SER A 23 -27.58 24.43 -1.03
N SER A 24 -26.32 24.89 -0.97
CA SER A 24 -25.72 25.72 -2.01
C SER A 24 -25.00 24.93 -3.12
N LEU A 25 -24.71 23.65 -2.90
CA LEU A 25 -24.24 22.75 -3.91
C LEU A 25 -25.44 21.90 -4.38
N ASN A 26 -26.01 22.30 -5.51
CA ASN A 26 -27.08 21.57 -6.21
C ASN A 26 -26.54 20.25 -6.80
N LEU A 27 -25.80 19.48 -5.99
CA LEU A 27 -25.34 18.14 -6.29
C LEU A 27 -26.50 17.19 -6.01
N ARG A 28 -27.32 16.94 -7.04
CA ARG A 28 -28.16 15.75 -7.03
C ARG A 28 -27.26 14.56 -6.64
N PRO A 29 -27.64 13.71 -5.70
CA PRO A 29 -26.92 12.48 -5.45
C PRO A 29 -27.03 11.64 -6.72
N GLY A 30 -26.05 11.79 -7.60
CA GLY A 30 -25.89 10.88 -8.75
C GLY A 30 -25.45 9.50 -8.26
N PRO A 31 -25.59 8.46 -9.06
CA PRO A 31 -25.17 7.09 -8.73
C PRO A 31 -23.71 7.01 -8.23
N PHE A 32 -22.89 7.97 -8.56
CA PHE A 32 -21.50 8.11 -8.13
C PHE A 32 -21.27 8.11 -6.62
N ARG A 33 -22.23 8.55 -5.81
CA ARG A 33 -22.06 8.63 -4.35
C ARG A 33 -22.32 7.30 -3.66
N SER A 34 -23.20 6.48 -4.21
CA SER A 34 -23.43 5.12 -3.71
C SER A 34 -22.26 4.20 -4.10
N GLU A 35 -21.73 4.34 -5.30
CA GLU A 35 -20.56 3.58 -5.76
C GLU A 35 -19.30 3.92 -4.95
N MET A 36 -19.04 5.21 -4.63
CA MET A 36 -17.92 5.61 -3.77
C MET A 36 -18.08 5.11 -2.33
N GLN A 37 -19.29 5.05 -1.79
CA GLN A 37 -19.53 4.49 -0.46
C GLN A 37 -19.34 2.97 -0.44
N ASP A 38 -19.82 2.27 -1.45
CA ASP A 38 -19.62 0.82 -1.60
C ASP A 38 -18.14 0.48 -1.80
N VAL A 39 -17.40 1.32 -2.52
CA VAL A 39 -15.96 1.24 -2.72
C VAL A 39 -15.21 1.43 -1.41
N PHE A 40 -15.55 2.43 -0.60
CA PHE A 40 -14.94 2.65 0.71
C PHE A 40 -15.20 1.48 1.66
N VAL A 41 -16.42 0.96 1.67
CA VAL A 41 -16.79 -0.21 2.48
C VAL A 41 -16.07 -1.47 2.04
N GLN A 42 -15.81 -1.63 0.74
CA GLN A 42 -15.12 -2.82 0.22
C GLN A 42 -13.59 -2.73 0.29
N GLN A 43 -13.01 -1.54 0.36
CA GLN A 43 -11.59 -1.39 0.75
C GLN A 43 -11.34 -1.88 2.17
N THR A 44 -12.33 -1.79 3.04
CA THR A 44 -12.25 -2.28 4.42
C THR A 44 -12.49 -3.79 4.54
N THR A 45 -12.87 -4.48 3.46
CA THR A 45 -13.24 -5.91 3.50
C THR A 45 -12.19 -6.87 2.94
N LEU A 46 -11.10 -6.38 2.33
CA LEU A 46 -10.00 -7.27 2.01
C LEU A 46 -9.26 -7.62 3.31
N THR A 47 -9.53 -8.79 3.81
CA THR A 47 -8.77 -9.38 4.91
C THR A 47 -7.52 -10.03 4.34
N VAL A 48 -6.37 -9.69 4.86
CA VAL A 48 -5.10 -10.36 4.59
C VAL A 48 -4.70 -11.11 5.86
N PRO A 49 -5.09 -12.39 6.00
CA PRO A 49 -4.74 -13.15 7.19
C PRO A 49 -3.24 -13.38 7.22
N ALA A 50 -2.61 -13.08 8.36
CA ALA A 50 -1.22 -13.41 8.57
C ALA A 50 -0.99 -14.90 8.38
N SER A 51 0.07 -15.25 7.69
CA SER A 51 0.54 -16.61 7.53
C SER A 51 2.05 -16.63 7.44
N HIS A 52 2.66 -17.75 7.78
CA HIS A 52 4.09 -17.97 7.66
C HIS A 52 4.38 -18.85 6.45
N ALA A 53 5.45 -18.51 5.72
CA ALA A 53 5.95 -19.35 4.65
C ALA A 53 6.79 -20.51 5.22
N GLU A 54 6.95 -21.55 4.44
CA GLU A 54 8.04 -22.52 4.67
C GLU A 54 9.33 -21.89 4.18
N HIS A 55 10.38 -21.97 5.00
CA HIS A 55 11.67 -21.39 4.70
C HIS A 55 12.65 -22.47 4.21
N GLY A 56 13.53 -22.09 3.29
CA GLY A 56 14.62 -22.90 2.80
C GLY A 56 15.87 -22.86 3.71
N GLU A 57 17.01 -23.13 3.12
CA GLU A 57 18.30 -22.99 3.80
C GLU A 57 18.60 -21.49 4.03
N ASP A 58 19.23 -21.20 5.18
CA ASP A 58 19.68 -19.84 5.50
C ASP A 58 20.96 -19.49 4.72
N TYR A 59 21.06 -18.26 4.29
CA TYR A 59 22.21 -17.75 3.53
C TYR A 59 22.44 -16.26 3.79
N VAL A 60 23.64 -15.77 3.48
CA VAL A 60 23.95 -14.34 3.51
C VAL A 60 23.32 -13.67 2.27
N ILE A 61 22.54 -12.63 2.49
CA ILE A 61 21.90 -11.88 1.38
C ILE A 61 22.95 -11.03 0.64
N GLU A 62 23.03 -11.22 -0.65
CA GLU A 62 23.75 -10.35 -1.58
C GLU A 62 22.78 -9.30 -2.14
N TRP A 63 22.83 -8.10 -1.57
CA TRP A 63 21.93 -7.00 -1.90
C TRP A 63 22.21 -6.46 -3.30
N GLN A 64 21.15 -6.28 -4.10
CA GLN A 64 21.22 -5.64 -5.42
C GLN A 64 20.96 -4.13 -5.35
N ASP A 65 20.08 -3.70 -4.44
CA ASP A 65 19.76 -2.29 -4.20
C ASP A 65 20.36 -1.83 -2.85
N PRO A 66 21.37 -0.94 -2.86
CA PRO A 66 21.95 -0.41 -1.64
C PRO A 66 20.97 0.44 -0.82
N VAL A 67 19.89 0.95 -1.44
CA VAL A 67 18.84 1.68 -0.73
C VAL A 67 17.98 0.71 0.05
N MET A 68 17.59 -0.42 -0.55
CA MET A 68 16.86 -1.48 0.15
C MET A 68 17.68 -2.03 1.32
N GLU A 69 18.96 -2.34 1.10
CA GLU A 69 19.86 -2.77 2.17
C GLU A 69 19.90 -1.76 3.33
N LYS A 70 19.96 -0.47 3.03
CA LYS A 70 19.99 0.59 4.04
C LYS A 70 18.69 0.63 4.87
N HIS A 71 17.52 0.41 4.26
CA HIS A 71 16.26 0.27 4.97
C HIS A 71 16.30 -0.94 5.92
N VAL A 72 16.67 -2.11 5.40
CA VAL A 72 16.73 -3.35 6.20
C VAL A 72 17.71 -3.25 7.35
N ARG A 73 18.88 -2.65 7.15
CA ARG A 73 19.84 -2.41 8.22
C ARG A 73 19.27 -1.56 9.36
N LYS A 74 18.45 -0.57 9.03
CA LYS A 74 17.73 0.20 10.06
C LYS A 74 16.66 -0.62 10.76
N TRP A 75 15.91 -1.45 10.05
CA TRP A 75 14.88 -2.32 10.65
C TRP A 75 15.47 -3.31 11.65
N LEU A 76 16.67 -3.80 11.36
CA LEU A 76 17.41 -4.75 12.19
C LEU A 76 18.27 -4.09 13.30
N ASP A 77 18.37 -2.76 13.30
CA ASP A 77 19.36 -2.02 14.11
C ASP A 77 20.77 -2.59 13.94
N ARG A 78 21.12 -2.98 12.71
CA ARG A 78 22.39 -3.65 12.36
C ARG A 78 23.12 -2.84 11.28
N PRO A 79 23.91 -1.82 11.66
CA PRO A 79 24.55 -0.93 10.69
C PRO A 79 25.72 -1.58 9.92
N LYS A 80 26.22 -2.73 10.36
CA LYS A 80 27.36 -3.46 9.77
C LYS A 80 27.20 -4.97 9.94
N GLY A 81 27.98 -5.72 9.18
CA GLY A 81 28.01 -7.19 9.19
C GLY A 81 27.01 -7.77 8.20
N ASP A 82 27.02 -9.09 8.11
CA ASP A 82 26.17 -9.82 7.20
C ASP A 82 24.70 -9.76 7.65
N ILE A 83 23.81 -9.71 6.68
CA ILE A 83 22.38 -9.91 6.88
C ILE A 83 22.05 -11.26 6.26
N TYR A 84 21.44 -12.12 7.05
CA TYR A 84 21.03 -13.44 6.64
C TYR A 84 19.57 -13.44 6.16
N HIS A 85 19.23 -14.40 5.33
CA HIS A 85 17.87 -14.62 4.87
C HIS A 85 16.90 -14.78 6.05
N SER A 86 17.31 -15.50 7.10
CA SER A 86 16.57 -15.67 8.35
C SER A 86 16.27 -14.35 9.10
N ASP A 87 17.00 -13.30 8.84
CA ASP A 87 16.74 -11.99 9.46
C ASP A 87 15.47 -11.32 8.90
N VAL A 88 15.02 -11.70 7.68
CA VAL A 88 13.94 -11.01 6.95
C VAL A 88 12.81 -11.91 6.46
N TRP A 89 12.97 -13.22 6.43
CA TRP A 89 12.00 -14.15 5.81
C TRP A 89 10.61 -14.14 6.45
N ASP A 90 10.49 -13.82 7.77
CA ASP A 90 9.23 -13.75 8.52
C ASP A 90 8.53 -12.39 8.45
N TYR A 91 9.03 -11.46 7.65
CA TYR A 91 8.37 -10.18 7.48
C TYR A 91 7.12 -10.35 6.62
N GLN A 92 5.93 -10.21 7.24
CA GLN A 92 4.63 -10.40 6.61
C GLN A 92 4.07 -9.11 6.00
N ARG A 93 4.42 -7.95 6.59
CA ARG A 93 4.08 -6.64 6.06
C ARG A 93 5.28 -5.72 6.12
N VAL A 94 5.50 -5.03 5.00
CA VAL A 94 6.54 -4.02 4.87
C VAL A 94 5.93 -2.76 4.26
N SER A 95 6.11 -1.61 4.92
CA SER A 95 5.78 -0.30 4.39
C SER A 95 7.02 0.56 4.41
N ILE A 96 7.55 0.87 3.24
CA ILE A 96 8.77 1.66 3.04
C ILE A 96 8.35 3.10 2.75
N ASN A 97 8.89 4.05 3.50
CA ASN A 97 8.56 5.47 3.37
C ASN A 97 9.83 6.30 3.19
N SER A 98 9.99 6.92 2.03
CA SER A 98 11.09 7.85 1.76
C SER A 98 10.71 9.33 1.97
N GLY A 99 9.54 9.59 2.55
CA GLY A 99 9.05 10.94 2.88
C GLY A 99 9.55 11.45 4.22
N THR A 100 9.51 12.76 4.41
CA THR A 100 9.87 13.39 5.69
C THR A 100 8.82 13.13 6.76
N GLY A 101 9.24 12.71 7.95
CA GLY A 101 8.39 12.58 9.13
C GLY A 101 7.53 11.32 9.20
N VAL A 102 7.67 10.40 8.24
CA VAL A 102 7.02 9.09 8.26
C VAL A 102 8.10 8.01 8.25
N GLY A 103 8.07 7.14 9.24
CA GLY A 103 8.98 5.99 9.32
C GLY A 103 8.48 4.81 8.49
N ASP A 104 9.37 3.85 8.30
CA ASP A 104 8.99 2.54 7.79
C ASP A 104 8.16 1.79 8.83
N LEU A 105 7.24 0.96 8.37
CA LEU A 105 6.43 0.10 9.22
C LEU A 105 6.64 -1.35 8.81
N ILE A 106 6.98 -2.18 9.78
CA ILE A 106 7.20 -3.61 9.58
C ILE A 106 6.30 -4.39 10.51
N VAL A 107 5.76 -5.50 10.03
CA VAL A 107 5.08 -6.51 10.83
C VAL A 107 5.76 -7.84 10.57
N LYS A 108 6.18 -8.49 11.63
CA LYS A 108 6.71 -9.85 11.63
C LYS A 108 6.09 -10.65 12.77
N ASP A 109 6.10 -11.96 12.64
CA ASP A 109 5.61 -12.88 13.66
C ASP A 109 4.15 -12.58 14.09
N ALA A 110 3.32 -12.00 13.20
CA ALA A 110 1.91 -11.84 13.49
C ALA A 110 1.25 -13.22 13.58
N PRO A 111 0.41 -13.45 14.61
CA PRO A 111 -0.28 -14.73 14.76
C PRO A 111 -1.14 -15.06 13.53
N ASP A 112 -1.22 -16.34 13.18
CA ASP A 112 -2.02 -16.83 12.07
C ASP A 112 -3.47 -16.30 12.13
N GLY A 113 -3.96 -15.84 11.00
CA GLY A 113 -5.32 -15.33 10.86
C GLY A 113 -5.53 -13.87 11.32
N VAL A 114 -4.53 -13.22 11.92
CA VAL A 114 -4.59 -11.77 12.19
C VAL A 114 -4.62 -11.02 10.86
N ASP A 115 -5.57 -10.08 10.71
CA ASP A 115 -5.68 -9.27 9.50
C ASP A 115 -4.59 -8.19 9.45
N ILE A 116 -3.53 -8.47 8.72
CA ILE A 116 -2.37 -7.57 8.55
C ILE A 116 -2.56 -6.53 7.43
N GLY A 117 -3.65 -6.60 6.67
CA GLY A 117 -4.01 -5.62 5.64
C GLY A 117 -4.57 -4.31 6.21
N ARG A 118 -4.97 -4.30 7.48
CA ARG A 118 -5.61 -3.14 8.13
C ARG A 118 -4.62 -2.14 8.71
N ASN A 119 -5.19 -1.02 9.17
CA ASN A 119 -4.42 -0.07 9.98
C ASN A 119 -3.93 -0.75 11.25
N VAL A 120 -2.64 -0.64 11.52
CA VAL A 120 -1.97 -1.28 12.66
C VAL A 120 -2.63 -0.91 13.99
N ASN A 121 -3.08 0.33 14.14
CA ASN A 121 -3.73 0.79 15.37
C ASN A 121 -5.18 0.30 15.54
N SER A 122 -5.73 -0.42 14.56
CA SER A 122 -7.10 -0.94 14.62
C SER A 122 -7.23 -2.30 15.31
N ASN A 123 -6.11 -2.97 15.61
CA ASN A 123 -6.06 -4.30 16.21
C ASN A 123 -4.86 -4.40 17.17
N GLU A 124 -5.11 -4.70 18.42
CA GLU A 124 -4.06 -4.80 19.46
C GLU A 124 -3.02 -5.89 19.14
N GLN A 125 -3.44 -7.03 18.60
CA GLN A 125 -2.52 -8.10 18.22
C GLN A 125 -1.59 -7.65 17.08
N LEU A 126 -2.13 -6.95 16.08
CA LEU A 126 -1.35 -6.40 14.99
C LEU A 126 -0.40 -5.30 15.48
N ALA A 127 -0.88 -4.42 16.36
CA ALA A 127 -0.07 -3.36 16.95
C ALA A 127 1.10 -3.92 17.78
N ALA A 128 0.92 -5.04 18.45
CA ALA A 128 1.96 -5.70 19.23
C ALA A 128 3.10 -6.29 18.37
N CYS A 129 2.80 -6.65 17.13
CA CYS A 129 3.76 -7.22 16.17
C CYS A 129 4.35 -6.17 15.21
N ALA A 130 3.89 -4.92 15.30
CA ALA A 130 4.29 -3.86 14.40
C ALA A 130 5.43 -3.03 15.00
N VAL A 131 6.45 -2.78 14.18
CA VAL A 131 7.59 -1.93 14.53
C VAL A 131 7.63 -0.77 13.55
N SER A 132 7.68 0.46 14.06
CA SER A 132 7.92 1.65 13.27
C SER A 132 9.38 2.07 13.41
N VAL A 133 10.06 2.25 12.28
CA VAL A 133 11.48 2.62 12.22
C VAL A 133 11.61 3.89 11.41
N GLU A 134 12.47 4.81 11.84
CA GLU A 134 12.74 6.03 11.07
C GLU A 134 13.23 5.68 9.66
N GLY A 135 12.59 6.22 8.62
CA GLY A 135 12.94 6.00 7.23
C GLY A 135 14.30 6.56 6.83
N THR A 136 14.80 6.15 5.67
CA THR A 136 16.13 6.57 5.18
C THR A 136 16.08 7.86 4.36
N TYR A 137 14.89 8.32 3.98
CA TYR A 137 14.66 9.44 3.04
C TYR A 137 15.14 9.18 1.60
N ASP A 138 15.79 8.06 1.33
CA ASP A 138 16.20 7.67 0.00
C ASP A 138 15.04 6.92 -0.68
N PRO A 139 14.65 7.31 -1.90
CA PRO A 139 13.58 6.63 -2.62
C PRO A 139 14.05 5.26 -3.09
N VAL A 140 13.24 4.25 -2.86
CA VAL A 140 13.45 2.92 -3.41
C VAL A 140 13.06 2.91 -4.90
N THR A 141 13.97 2.43 -5.74
CA THR A 141 13.75 2.34 -7.20
C THR A 141 13.82 0.91 -7.72
N SER A 142 14.31 -0.04 -6.92
CA SER A 142 14.29 -1.47 -7.24
C SER A 142 13.64 -2.25 -6.10
N LEU A 143 12.83 -3.23 -6.44
CA LEU A 143 12.22 -4.18 -5.52
C LEU A 143 12.79 -5.60 -5.70
N ALA A 144 13.93 -5.72 -6.38
CA ALA A 144 14.57 -7.01 -6.67
C ALA A 144 14.91 -7.81 -5.39
N ASP A 145 15.32 -7.12 -4.33
CA ASP A 145 15.72 -7.77 -3.08
C ASP A 145 14.56 -8.27 -2.23
N LEU A 146 13.30 -7.93 -2.58
CA LEU A 146 12.13 -8.45 -1.87
C LEU A 146 11.93 -9.94 -2.06
N ARG A 147 12.60 -10.57 -3.01
CA ARG A 147 12.64 -12.03 -3.18
C ARG A 147 13.12 -12.80 -1.93
N HIS A 148 13.78 -12.10 -1.00
CA HIS A 148 14.26 -12.68 0.26
C HIS A 148 13.22 -12.64 1.39
N PHE A 149 12.00 -12.13 1.12
CA PHE A 149 10.94 -11.96 2.11
C PHE A 149 9.85 -13.00 1.89
N ASP A 150 10.10 -14.25 2.29
CA ASP A 150 9.26 -15.41 1.98
C ASP A 150 7.81 -15.25 2.46
N SER A 151 7.63 -14.66 3.64
CA SER A 151 6.31 -14.46 4.26
C SER A 151 5.60 -13.17 3.86
N LEU A 152 6.14 -12.40 2.90
CA LEU A 152 5.62 -11.08 2.54
C LEU A 152 4.21 -11.18 1.91
N GLN A 153 3.22 -10.61 2.61
CA GLN A 153 1.82 -10.59 2.18
C GLN A 153 1.30 -9.17 1.86
N VAL A 154 1.87 -8.16 2.51
CA VAL A 154 1.50 -6.76 2.32
C VAL A 154 2.75 -5.92 2.08
N LEU A 155 2.82 -5.29 0.91
CA LEU A 155 3.87 -4.34 0.58
C LEU A 155 3.26 -2.97 0.27
N SER A 156 3.83 -1.93 0.88
CA SER A 156 3.55 -0.54 0.53
C SER A 156 4.87 0.21 0.35
N VAL A 157 5.06 0.80 -0.80
CA VAL A 157 6.21 1.68 -1.07
C VAL A 157 5.70 3.10 -1.32
N ASN A 158 6.09 4.02 -0.46
CA ASN A 158 5.68 5.42 -0.51
C ASN A 158 6.92 6.29 -0.73
N ASN A 159 7.27 6.51 -1.96
CA ASN A 159 8.34 7.42 -2.30
C ASN A 159 7.89 8.88 -2.14
N ARG A 160 8.83 9.75 -1.74
CA ARG A 160 8.56 11.19 -1.66
C ARG A 160 8.17 11.74 -3.03
N ARG A 161 7.36 12.78 -3.03
CA ARG A 161 6.97 13.47 -4.27
C ARG A 161 8.18 13.91 -5.08
N GLY A 162 8.20 13.60 -6.37
CA GLY A 162 9.30 13.90 -7.29
C GLY A 162 10.47 12.92 -7.23
N ALA A 163 10.32 11.81 -6.50
CA ALA A 163 11.27 10.71 -6.56
C ALA A 163 11.26 10.04 -7.95
N PRO A 164 12.36 9.39 -8.35
CA PRO A 164 12.37 8.55 -9.53
C PRO A 164 11.32 7.43 -9.44
N PRO A 165 10.76 6.98 -10.58
CA PRO A 165 9.87 5.83 -10.59
C PRO A 165 10.61 4.55 -10.20
N ILE A 166 9.85 3.51 -9.84
CA ILE A 166 10.41 2.18 -9.67
C ILE A 166 10.78 1.63 -11.06
N THR A 167 12.01 1.16 -11.18
CA THR A 167 12.58 0.64 -12.44
C THR A 167 12.61 -0.88 -12.48
N ASP A 168 12.52 -1.54 -11.32
CA ASP A 168 12.65 -2.99 -11.22
C ASP A 168 11.66 -3.57 -10.19
N LEU A 169 10.83 -4.50 -10.64
CA LEU A 169 9.83 -5.22 -9.86
C LEU A 169 10.13 -6.73 -9.74
N THR A 170 11.27 -7.19 -10.28
CA THR A 170 11.53 -8.64 -10.48
C THR A 170 11.49 -9.44 -9.18
N GLY A 171 11.94 -8.88 -8.07
CA GLY A 171 11.86 -9.55 -6.76
C GLY A 171 10.46 -9.91 -6.29
N LEU A 172 9.45 -9.17 -6.78
CA LEU A 172 8.05 -9.45 -6.42
C LEU A 172 7.52 -10.75 -7.04
N GLU A 173 8.13 -11.24 -8.12
CA GLU A 173 7.74 -12.51 -8.75
C GLU A 173 7.97 -13.72 -7.81
N GLU A 174 8.90 -13.56 -6.86
CA GLU A 174 9.22 -14.59 -5.86
C GLU A 174 8.34 -14.48 -4.60
N CYS A 175 7.70 -13.35 -4.35
CA CYS A 175 6.82 -13.14 -3.20
C CYS A 175 5.46 -13.83 -3.41
N LYS A 176 5.42 -15.16 -3.26
CA LYS A 176 4.24 -15.98 -3.60
C LYS A 176 3.03 -15.74 -2.68
N ASN A 177 3.25 -15.15 -1.51
CA ASN A 177 2.22 -14.82 -0.54
C ASN A 177 1.70 -13.38 -0.66
N LEU A 178 2.26 -12.56 -1.56
CA LEU A 178 1.94 -11.14 -1.68
C LEU A 178 0.50 -10.93 -2.18
N MET A 179 -0.39 -10.45 -1.31
CA MET A 179 -1.82 -10.23 -1.60
C MET A 179 -2.16 -8.76 -1.84
N LEU A 180 -1.49 -7.85 -1.11
CA LEU A 180 -1.71 -6.42 -1.22
C LEU A 180 -0.40 -5.73 -1.62
N LEU A 181 -0.45 -5.03 -2.74
CA LEU A 181 0.68 -4.26 -3.27
C LEU A 181 0.27 -2.80 -3.46
N SER A 182 1.00 -1.89 -2.83
CA SER A 182 0.87 -0.45 -3.04
C SER A 182 2.22 0.11 -3.49
N VAL A 183 2.28 0.64 -4.69
CA VAL A 183 3.52 1.17 -5.28
C VAL A 183 3.30 2.55 -5.88
N PRO A 184 4.34 3.41 -5.85
CA PRO A 184 4.33 4.68 -6.55
C PRO A 184 4.39 4.46 -8.07
N SER A 185 4.79 5.49 -8.81
CA SER A 185 5.02 5.39 -10.25
C SER A 185 6.09 4.34 -10.58
N VAL A 186 5.83 3.55 -11.61
CA VAL A 186 6.71 2.50 -12.13
C VAL A 186 7.09 2.84 -13.56
N GLU A 187 8.34 2.62 -13.95
CA GLU A 187 8.75 2.79 -15.34
C GLU A 187 8.01 1.82 -16.27
N SER A 188 7.74 2.29 -17.49
CA SER A 188 7.04 1.49 -18.51
C SER A 188 7.76 0.18 -18.82
N SER A 189 9.09 0.15 -18.73
CA SER A 189 9.93 -1.05 -18.95
C SER A 189 9.71 -2.14 -17.88
N ALA A 190 9.39 -1.75 -16.63
CA ALA A 190 9.14 -2.67 -15.53
C ALA A 190 7.66 -3.10 -15.44
N PHE A 191 6.76 -2.38 -16.10
CA PHE A 191 5.32 -2.60 -16.00
C PHE A 191 4.85 -4.01 -16.39
N PRO A 192 5.43 -4.67 -17.43
CA PRO A 192 5.07 -6.05 -17.78
C PRO A 192 5.26 -7.08 -16.67
N THR A 193 6.09 -6.79 -15.66
CA THR A 193 6.28 -7.67 -14.49
C THR A 193 4.99 -7.87 -13.71
N PHE A 194 4.07 -6.89 -13.69
CA PHE A 194 2.78 -7.05 -13.01
C PHE A 194 2.01 -8.29 -13.49
N ALA A 195 2.09 -8.62 -14.79
CA ALA A 195 1.41 -9.80 -15.33
C ALA A 195 1.85 -11.14 -14.70
N LYS A 196 3.01 -11.16 -14.03
CA LYS A 196 3.57 -12.34 -13.38
C LYS A 196 3.24 -12.44 -11.88
N LEU A 197 2.61 -11.40 -11.33
CA LEU A 197 2.25 -11.36 -9.91
C LEU A 197 0.93 -12.11 -9.68
N ASP A 198 1.02 -13.42 -9.63
CA ASP A 198 -0.13 -14.33 -9.60
C ASP A 198 -0.91 -14.32 -8.26
N SER A 199 -0.30 -13.85 -7.17
CA SER A 199 -0.89 -13.84 -5.83
C SER A 199 -1.57 -12.52 -5.44
N VAL A 200 -1.26 -11.42 -6.14
CA VAL A 200 -1.75 -10.08 -5.79
C VAL A 200 -3.25 -9.96 -6.06
N VAL A 201 -4.02 -9.72 -5.00
CA VAL A 201 -5.47 -9.52 -5.04
C VAL A 201 -5.86 -8.04 -5.12
N LYS A 202 -5.07 -7.16 -4.46
CA LYS A 202 -5.27 -5.73 -4.47
C LYS A 202 -3.99 -5.01 -4.89
N LEU A 203 -4.10 -4.16 -5.91
CA LEU A 203 -3.03 -3.26 -6.35
C LEU A 203 -3.46 -1.80 -6.17
N GLU A 204 -2.63 -1.03 -5.50
CA GLU A 204 -2.69 0.43 -5.44
C GLU A 204 -1.50 0.99 -6.23
N TYR A 205 -1.79 1.65 -7.34
CA TYR A 205 -0.77 2.19 -8.24
C TYR A 205 -0.79 3.72 -8.25
N GLY A 206 0.39 4.34 -8.14
CA GLY A 206 0.51 5.80 -8.09
C GLY A 206 0.26 6.38 -6.69
N SER A 207 0.57 5.62 -5.62
CA SER A 207 0.32 5.99 -4.21
C SER A 207 1.08 7.23 -3.73
N ASP A 208 2.07 7.70 -4.48
CA ASP A 208 2.90 8.87 -4.18
C ASP A 208 2.20 10.22 -4.44
N GLY A 209 0.93 10.20 -4.88
CA GLY A 209 0.16 11.40 -5.22
C GLY A 209 0.79 12.21 -6.36
N ILE A 210 1.77 11.65 -7.03
CA ILE A 210 2.31 12.21 -8.25
C ILE A 210 1.23 12.01 -9.30
N ARG A 211 0.88 13.09 -9.98
CA ARG A 211 0.24 12.99 -11.28
C ARG A 211 1.00 11.91 -12.02
N ALA A 212 0.29 10.93 -12.50
CA ALA A 212 0.84 9.99 -13.45
C ALA A 212 1.23 10.76 -14.73
N ASP A 213 2.30 11.55 -14.66
CA ASP A 213 3.15 11.84 -15.80
C ASP A 213 3.84 10.54 -16.23
N SER A 214 3.52 9.47 -15.53
CA SER A 214 3.78 8.11 -15.96
C SER A 214 2.96 7.92 -17.23
N ASN A 215 3.64 7.97 -18.34
CA ASN A 215 3.18 7.52 -19.65
C ASN A 215 2.85 6.01 -19.61
N VAL A 216 2.07 5.56 -18.60
CA VAL A 216 1.51 4.22 -18.61
C VAL A 216 0.38 4.24 -19.63
N SER A 217 0.78 4.14 -20.87
CA SER A 217 -0.15 4.01 -21.99
C SER A 217 -0.68 2.60 -22.16
N ASP A 218 -0.06 1.61 -21.52
CA ASP A 218 -0.41 0.20 -21.66
C ASP A 218 -0.68 -0.45 -20.29
N LEU A 219 -1.95 -0.68 -20.00
CA LEU A 219 -2.43 -1.39 -18.81
C LEU A 219 -2.63 -2.89 -19.04
N SER A 220 -2.28 -3.42 -20.21
CA SER A 220 -2.53 -4.81 -20.57
C SER A 220 -1.92 -5.82 -19.59
N ALA A 221 -0.78 -5.47 -18.99
CA ALA A 221 -0.16 -6.27 -17.94
C ALA A 221 -1.06 -6.45 -16.71
N LEU A 222 -1.80 -5.40 -16.31
CA LEU A 222 -2.72 -5.48 -15.17
C LEU A 222 -3.93 -6.37 -15.49
N ALA A 223 -4.40 -6.36 -16.75
CA ALA A 223 -5.49 -7.24 -17.17
C ALA A 223 -5.08 -8.73 -17.18
N GLN A 224 -3.78 -9.02 -17.18
CA GLN A 224 -3.24 -10.37 -17.16
C GLN A 224 -2.97 -10.90 -15.74
N MET A 225 -3.05 -10.07 -14.72
CA MET A 225 -2.88 -10.49 -13.32
C MET A 225 -4.03 -11.43 -12.90
N LYS A 226 -3.73 -12.72 -12.67
CA LYS A 226 -4.76 -13.76 -12.49
C LYS A 226 -5.62 -13.58 -11.23
N SER A 227 -5.01 -13.11 -10.15
CA SER A 227 -5.68 -12.98 -8.85
C SER A 227 -6.19 -11.57 -8.56
N LEU A 228 -5.87 -10.59 -9.40
CA LEU A 228 -6.24 -9.20 -9.16
C LEU A 228 -7.76 -9.01 -9.19
N LYS A 229 -8.32 -8.50 -8.10
CA LYS A 229 -9.75 -8.19 -7.94
C LYS A 229 -10.01 -6.70 -7.72
N MET A 230 -9.06 -6.00 -7.14
CA MET A 230 -9.18 -4.58 -6.83
C MET A 230 -7.96 -3.82 -7.34
N LEU A 231 -8.23 -2.80 -8.13
CA LEU A 231 -7.22 -1.91 -8.67
C LEU A 231 -7.56 -0.47 -8.29
N TRP A 232 -6.66 0.17 -7.55
CA TRP A 232 -6.70 1.60 -7.32
C TRP A 232 -5.62 2.26 -8.16
N ILE A 233 -6.03 3.17 -9.04
CA ILE A 233 -5.10 3.98 -9.85
C ILE A 233 -5.27 5.44 -9.47
N THR A 234 -4.17 6.09 -9.08
CA THR A 234 -4.14 7.52 -8.86
C THR A 234 -3.62 8.20 -10.13
N GLY A 235 -4.42 9.06 -10.73
CA GLY A 235 -4.06 9.81 -11.95
C GLY A 235 -5.28 10.07 -12.83
N SER A 236 -5.27 11.20 -13.56
CA SER A 236 -6.47 11.70 -14.24
C SER A 236 -6.65 11.22 -15.68
N GLU A 237 -5.68 10.63 -16.33
CA GLU A 237 -5.67 10.41 -17.78
C GLU A 237 -5.32 8.97 -18.19
N VAL A 238 -5.63 8.00 -17.33
CA VAL A 238 -5.37 6.59 -17.66
C VAL A 238 -6.54 6.03 -18.47
N ASP A 239 -6.25 5.48 -19.65
CA ASP A 239 -7.24 4.78 -20.47
C ASP A 239 -7.53 3.39 -19.90
N LEU A 240 -8.70 3.25 -19.26
CA LEU A 240 -9.15 2.00 -18.65
C LEU A 240 -9.84 1.04 -19.64
N THR A 241 -9.98 1.40 -20.91
CA THR A 241 -10.61 0.52 -21.91
C THR A 241 -9.85 -0.79 -22.08
N GLN A 242 -8.54 -0.77 -21.85
CA GLN A 242 -7.67 -1.96 -21.89
C GLN A 242 -7.98 -2.99 -20.79
N LEU A 243 -8.67 -2.57 -19.72
CA LEU A 243 -9.11 -3.44 -18.64
C LEU A 243 -10.54 -3.97 -18.88
N ALA A 244 -11.17 -3.60 -20.02
CA ALA A 244 -12.51 -4.05 -20.34
C ALA A 244 -12.52 -5.58 -20.51
N GLY A 245 -13.39 -6.26 -19.75
CA GLY A 245 -13.49 -7.72 -19.73
C GLY A 245 -12.68 -8.42 -18.64
N ALA A 246 -11.79 -7.70 -17.94
CA ALA A 246 -11.19 -8.22 -16.72
C ALA A 246 -12.22 -8.17 -15.57
N ASP A 247 -12.26 -9.23 -14.73
CA ASP A 247 -13.12 -9.27 -13.53
C ASP A 247 -12.50 -8.41 -12.42
N LEU A 248 -12.37 -7.11 -12.72
CA LEU A 248 -11.68 -6.13 -11.90
C LEU A 248 -12.63 -5.04 -11.43
N ARG A 249 -12.50 -4.68 -10.17
CA ARG A 249 -13.06 -3.44 -9.64
C ARG A 249 -11.98 -2.35 -9.68
N VAL A 250 -12.17 -1.36 -10.55
CA VAL A 250 -11.24 -0.24 -10.70
C VAL A 250 -11.75 0.98 -9.95
N LEU A 251 -10.86 1.61 -9.18
CA LEU A 251 -11.08 2.82 -8.38
C LEU A 251 -10.12 3.92 -8.85
N ARG A 252 -10.61 5.16 -8.87
CA ARG A 252 -9.84 6.35 -9.24
C ARG A 252 -9.84 7.39 -8.13
#